data_620478561ed19c4dcca7fd4278541297
#
_entry.id   620478561ed19c4dcca7fd4278541297
#
_cell.length_a   1.000
_cell.length_b   1.000
_cell.length_c   1.000
_cell.angle_alpha   90.00
_cell.angle_beta   90.00
_cell.angle_gamma   90.00
#
_symmetry.space_group_name_H-M   'P 1'
#
loop_
_entity.id
_entity.type
_entity.pdbx_description
1 polymer ?
#
loop_
_entity_poly.entity_id
_entity_poly.type
_entity_poly.pdbx_seq_one_letter_code
_entity_poly.pdbx_strand_id
1 'polypeptide(L)'
;MKKIAIIGAGISGLFIANLLKRNPNYQIIIYEKNTSISLEEGYGVQLSVNSIKLLNEIGFQKLHNNEKFYPKKINFYSNKNSDKICELDISKFNAEYCKYTTLKRSSLINFLKIDLKSLIKTGYNISKIDQQDKQIKLSFENNEINECDHLIISDGIFSKSKSLISNNQAQAKYNDTLAIRGIIPRSFQNYDNQNISLYLGSDFHHVIYPVNPNGDLNFIAIMKYKLSNEESKNYSLFNDNSFIQNVLEKVPLRGKDFLDDLKELKIFPVFVSDNFYKSQNNNIHLIGDAFFAFPPSFAQGASQSIEGAYELFKSIENNTENNFFKNRVNKTKMVNIRSKFNQFAFHLSNPLTIFFRNIFLKRLIKNKKFLESYLGKIYRD
;
A
#
# COMPACT_ATOMS: atom_id res chain seq x y z
N MET A 1 -21.39 -25.88 -3.10
CA MET A 1 -20.78 -24.60 -2.68
C MET A 1 -19.32 -24.59 -3.10
N LYS A 2 -18.87 -23.54 -3.77
CA LYS A 2 -17.47 -23.38 -4.20
C LYS A 2 -16.63 -22.94 -3.01
N LYS A 3 -15.60 -23.71 -2.67
CA LYS A 3 -14.71 -23.40 -1.56
C LYS A 3 -13.60 -22.45 -2.04
N ILE A 4 -13.51 -21.27 -1.41
CA ILE A 4 -12.51 -20.24 -1.75
C ILE A 4 -11.61 -20.02 -0.52
N ALA A 5 -10.32 -20.32 -0.68
CA ALA A 5 -9.32 -20.01 0.32
C ALA A 5 -8.60 -18.70 -0.01
N ILE A 6 -8.40 -17.85 0.98
CA ILE A 6 -7.68 -16.59 0.88
C ILE A 6 -6.49 -16.64 1.82
N ILE A 7 -5.26 -16.51 1.33
CA ILE A 7 -4.06 -16.47 2.16
C ILE A 7 -3.66 -15.02 2.39
N GLY A 8 -3.68 -14.60 3.67
CA GLY A 8 -3.34 -13.25 4.12
C GLY A 8 -4.57 -12.39 4.43
N ALA A 9 -4.67 -11.94 5.69
CA ALA A 9 -5.70 -11.04 6.20
C ALA A 9 -5.27 -9.55 6.10
N GLY A 10 -4.61 -9.16 5.00
CA GLY A 10 -4.29 -7.78 4.66
C GLY A 10 -5.45 -7.05 3.98
N ILE A 11 -5.19 -5.81 3.52
CA ILE A 11 -6.21 -4.95 2.88
C ILE A 11 -6.90 -5.67 1.72
N SER A 12 -6.14 -6.27 0.79
CA SER A 12 -6.70 -6.93 -0.40
C SER A 12 -7.49 -8.19 -0.05
N GLY A 13 -6.95 -9.04 0.85
CA GLY A 13 -7.61 -10.28 1.26
C GLY A 13 -8.90 -10.06 2.02
N LEU A 14 -8.90 -9.12 2.98
CA LEU A 14 -10.12 -8.76 3.71
C LEU A 14 -11.15 -8.07 2.81
N PHE A 15 -10.72 -7.24 1.86
CA PHE A 15 -11.64 -6.55 0.96
C PHE A 15 -12.34 -7.53 0.01
N ILE A 16 -11.59 -8.43 -0.65
CA ILE A 16 -12.22 -9.42 -1.55
C ILE A 16 -13.12 -10.39 -0.78
N ALA A 17 -12.75 -10.76 0.45
CA ALA A 17 -13.60 -11.61 1.29
C ALA A 17 -14.95 -10.95 1.59
N ASN A 18 -14.98 -9.62 1.85
CA ASN A 18 -16.21 -8.86 2.06
C ASN A 18 -17.11 -8.85 0.82
N LEU A 19 -16.53 -8.87 -0.36
CA LEU A 19 -17.31 -8.95 -1.61
C LEU A 19 -17.84 -10.36 -1.84
N LEU A 20 -16.96 -11.37 -1.76
CA LEU A 20 -17.32 -12.77 -2.07
C LEU A 20 -18.32 -13.37 -1.09
N LYS A 21 -18.28 -13.01 0.21
CA LYS A 21 -19.20 -13.53 1.22
C LYS A 21 -20.70 -13.25 0.95
N ARG A 22 -20.97 -12.31 0.04
CA ARG A 22 -22.35 -11.96 -0.34
C ARG A 22 -23.02 -13.03 -1.22
N ASN A 23 -22.21 -13.87 -1.88
CA ASN A 23 -22.72 -14.93 -2.71
C ASN A 23 -22.85 -16.21 -1.86
N PRO A 24 -24.09 -16.72 -1.62
CA PRO A 24 -24.32 -17.89 -0.78
C PRO A 24 -23.76 -19.18 -1.37
N ASN A 25 -23.36 -19.18 -2.65
CA ASN A 25 -22.74 -20.33 -3.29
C ASN A 25 -21.25 -20.46 -2.97
N TYR A 26 -20.65 -19.50 -2.23
CA TYR A 26 -19.25 -19.54 -1.85
C TYR A 26 -19.07 -19.85 -0.35
N GLN A 27 -18.17 -20.76 -0.06
CA GLN A 27 -17.65 -21.00 1.28
C GLN A 27 -16.26 -20.39 1.36
N ILE A 28 -16.09 -19.34 2.17
CA ILE A 28 -14.87 -18.55 2.23
C ILE A 28 -14.13 -18.85 3.54
N ILE A 29 -12.82 -19.03 3.45
CA ILE A 29 -11.92 -19.15 4.60
C ILE A 29 -10.71 -18.26 4.34
N ILE A 30 -10.33 -17.44 5.34
CA ILE A 30 -9.14 -16.59 5.31
C ILE A 30 -8.10 -17.16 6.26
N TYR A 31 -6.90 -17.42 5.77
CA TYR A 31 -5.78 -17.92 6.55
C TYR A 31 -4.75 -16.80 6.77
N GLU A 32 -4.47 -16.50 8.03
CA GLU A 32 -3.47 -15.50 8.44
C GLU A 32 -2.34 -16.19 9.22
N LYS A 33 -1.09 -15.92 8.82
CA LYS A 33 0.08 -16.54 9.45
C LYS A 33 0.30 -16.11 10.90
N ASN A 34 0.01 -14.85 11.20
CA ASN A 34 0.16 -14.33 12.57
C ASN A 34 -0.96 -14.84 13.47
N THR A 35 -0.69 -14.96 14.75
CA THR A 35 -1.68 -15.37 15.77
C THR A 35 -2.75 -14.30 16.02
N SER A 36 -2.48 -13.06 15.62
CA SER A 36 -3.43 -11.96 15.63
C SER A 36 -3.23 -11.07 14.42
N ILE A 37 -4.28 -10.40 13.99
CA ILE A 37 -4.16 -9.32 12.99
C ILE A 37 -3.67 -8.08 13.73
N SER A 38 -2.40 -7.71 13.52
CA SER A 38 -1.80 -6.56 14.18
C SER A 38 -2.50 -5.27 13.77
N LEU A 39 -2.93 -4.52 14.77
CA LEU A 39 -3.50 -3.18 14.66
C LEU A 39 -2.57 -2.11 15.26
N GLU A 40 -1.44 -2.55 15.79
CA GLU A 40 -0.54 -1.70 16.56
C GLU A 40 0.18 -0.66 15.70
N GLU A 41 0.27 -0.90 14.39
CA GLU A 41 0.87 0.07 13.48
C GLU A 41 -0.16 1.13 13.08
N GLY A 42 -0.19 2.23 13.83
CA GLY A 42 -1.07 3.39 13.59
C GLY A 42 -0.72 4.23 12.37
N TYR A 43 0.19 3.76 11.50
CA TYR A 43 0.61 4.52 10.32
C TYR A 43 -0.54 4.84 9.40
N GLY A 44 -0.44 6.05 8.81
CA GLY A 44 -1.42 6.51 7.85
C GLY A 44 -1.34 5.78 6.52
N VAL A 45 -2.50 5.69 5.88
CA VAL A 45 -2.64 5.33 4.47
C VAL A 45 -3.41 6.41 3.74
N GLN A 46 -3.13 6.55 2.44
CA GLN A 46 -3.84 7.44 1.54
C GLN A 46 -4.65 6.59 0.57
N LEU A 47 -5.92 6.93 0.41
CA LEU A 47 -6.87 6.26 -0.48
C LEU A 47 -7.37 7.24 -1.52
N SER A 48 -7.08 6.97 -2.78
CA SER A 48 -7.60 7.74 -3.89
C SER A 48 -9.07 7.42 -4.19
N VAL A 49 -9.73 8.30 -4.90
CA VAL A 49 -11.20 8.27 -5.10
C VAL A 49 -11.71 6.98 -5.73
N ASN A 50 -10.94 6.34 -6.63
CA ASN A 50 -11.29 5.04 -7.19
C ASN A 50 -11.44 3.97 -6.10
N SER A 51 -10.48 3.85 -5.18
CA SER A 51 -10.56 2.88 -4.09
C SER A 51 -11.66 3.20 -3.09
N ILE A 52 -11.95 4.48 -2.84
CA ILE A 52 -13.09 4.89 -2.00
C ILE A 52 -14.41 4.47 -2.61
N LYS A 53 -14.58 4.63 -3.93
CA LYS A 53 -15.77 4.16 -4.65
C LYS A 53 -16.00 2.67 -4.42
N LEU A 54 -14.96 1.86 -4.52
CA LEU A 54 -15.03 0.41 -4.34
C LEU A 54 -15.26 0.02 -2.87
N LEU A 55 -14.61 0.69 -1.93
CA LEU A 55 -14.85 0.48 -0.50
C LEU A 55 -16.28 0.84 -0.08
N ASN A 56 -16.89 1.83 -0.72
CA ASN A 56 -18.28 2.20 -0.44
C ASN A 56 -19.28 1.07 -0.79
N GLU A 57 -18.92 0.17 -1.70
CA GLU A 57 -19.75 -1.02 -1.96
C GLU A 57 -19.88 -1.93 -0.73
N ILE A 58 -18.88 -1.89 0.18
CA ILE A 58 -18.94 -2.63 1.44
C ILE A 58 -19.27 -1.74 2.65
N GLY A 59 -19.75 -0.51 2.40
CA GLY A 59 -20.26 0.38 3.45
C GLY A 59 -19.21 1.31 4.09
N PHE A 60 -18.07 1.58 3.44
CA PHE A 60 -17.01 2.43 3.98
C PHE A 60 -17.47 3.87 4.32
N GLN A 61 -18.49 4.38 3.63
CA GLN A 61 -19.09 5.67 3.97
C GLN A 61 -19.62 5.71 5.42
N LYS A 62 -19.96 4.56 6.00
CA LYS A 62 -20.43 4.44 7.39
C LYS A 62 -19.31 4.48 8.44
N LEU A 63 -18.04 4.34 8.01
CA LEU A 63 -16.89 4.50 8.92
C LEU A 63 -16.97 5.89 9.58
N HIS A 64 -16.80 5.92 10.90
CA HIS A 64 -16.97 7.12 11.69
C HIS A 64 -16.07 8.27 11.20
N ASN A 65 -16.59 9.48 11.17
CA ASN A 65 -15.86 10.65 10.64
C ASN A 65 -14.59 10.97 11.45
N ASN A 66 -14.52 10.57 12.72
CA ASN A 66 -13.32 10.76 13.54
C ASN A 66 -12.17 9.82 13.17
N GLU A 67 -12.40 8.82 12.31
CA GLU A 67 -11.39 7.85 11.89
C GLU A 67 -10.80 8.13 10.51
N LYS A 68 -11.24 9.17 9.83
CA LYS A 68 -10.84 9.51 8.46
C LYS A 68 -10.74 11.01 8.27
N PHE A 69 -9.91 11.44 7.33
CA PHE A 69 -9.73 12.83 6.96
C PHE A 69 -9.79 13.00 5.43
N TYR A 70 -10.18 14.19 4.97
CA TYR A 70 -10.37 14.50 3.55
C TYR A 70 -9.49 15.69 3.14
N PRO A 71 -8.19 15.47 2.86
CA PRO A 71 -7.30 16.54 2.40
C PRO A 71 -7.76 17.03 1.02
N LYS A 72 -7.67 18.34 0.80
CA LYS A 72 -8.06 18.97 -0.47
C LYS A 72 -6.90 19.14 -1.42
N LYS A 73 -5.68 19.27 -0.88
CA LYS A 73 -4.49 19.63 -1.64
C LYS A 73 -3.28 18.76 -1.26
N ILE A 74 -2.36 18.65 -2.21
CA ILE A 74 -0.98 18.23 -1.96
C ILE A 74 -0.11 19.47 -2.16
N ASN A 75 0.51 19.95 -1.08
CA ASN A 75 1.46 21.05 -1.09
C ASN A 75 2.87 20.50 -1.28
N PHE A 76 3.59 20.98 -2.27
CA PHE A 76 4.97 20.60 -2.55
C PHE A 76 5.91 21.64 -1.98
N TYR A 77 6.88 21.21 -1.20
CA TYR A 77 7.88 22.06 -0.56
C TYR A 77 9.29 21.62 -0.89
N SER A 78 10.22 22.57 -0.84
CA SER A 78 11.65 22.28 -0.83
C SER A 78 12.06 21.84 0.57
N ASN A 79 12.69 20.67 0.69
CA ASN A 79 13.21 20.24 1.99
C ASN A 79 14.36 21.12 2.49
N LYS A 80 15.07 21.85 1.59
CA LYS A 80 16.24 22.70 1.94
C LYS A 80 15.85 23.93 2.75
N ASN A 81 14.75 24.59 2.41
CA ASN A 81 14.35 25.89 2.98
C ASN A 81 12.86 25.96 3.37
N SER A 82 12.14 24.87 3.21
CA SER A 82 10.69 24.77 3.44
C SER A 82 9.84 25.70 2.57
N ASP A 83 10.44 26.27 1.49
CA ASP A 83 9.68 27.10 0.55
C ASP A 83 8.67 26.27 -0.23
N LYS A 84 7.47 26.81 -0.37
CA LYS A 84 6.41 26.19 -1.17
C LYS A 84 6.77 26.26 -2.66
N ILE A 85 6.90 25.12 -3.31
CA ILE A 85 7.15 25.01 -4.74
C ILE A 85 5.85 25.22 -5.51
N CYS A 86 4.81 24.46 -5.16
CA CYS A 86 3.49 24.51 -5.81
C CYS A 86 2.46 23.75 -4.98
N GLU A 87 1.21 23.76 -5.44
CA GLU A 87 0.13 22.96 -4.84
C GLU A 87 -0.70 22.27 -5.92
N LEU A 88 -1.11 21.05 -5.66
CA LEU A 88 -2.01 20.25 -6.48
C LEU A 88 -3.34 20.11 -5.77
N ASP A 89 -4.40 20.64 -6.37
CA ASP A 89 -5.76 20.48 -5.87
C ASP A 89 -6.29 19.09 -6.29
N ILE A 90 -6.28 18.15 -5.34
CA ILE A 90 -6.78 16.79 -5.53
C ILE A 90 -8.30 16.69 -5.35
N SER A 91 -8.94 17.72 -4.78
CA SER A 91 -10.38 17.74 -4.60
C SER A 91 -11.14 17.78 -5.93
N LYS A 92 -10.49 18.20 -7.01
CA LYS A 92 -11.03 18.17 -8.39
C LYS A 92 -11.36 16.76 -8.90
N PHE A 93 -10.77 15.74 -8.30
CA PHE A 93 -11.07 14.35 -8.62
C PHE A 93 -12.17 13.77 -7.74
N ASN A 94 -12.58 14.46 -6.68
CA ASN A 94 -13.63 14.02 -5.79
C ASN A 94 -14.98 14.01 -6.51
N ALA A 95 -15.82 13.04 -6.12
CA ALA A 95 -17.22 12.98 -6.47
C ALA A 95 -18.04 12.94 -5.18
N GLU A 96 -19.36 13.03 -5.31
CA GLU A 96 -20.25 12.83 -4.19
C GLU A 96 -19.96 11.46 -3.55
N TYR A 97 -19.80 11.40 -2.24
CA TYR A 97 -19.45 10.19 -1.47
C TYR A 97 -18.07 9.55 -1.77
N CYS A 98 -17.32 10.04 -2.76
CA CYS A 98 -16.01 9.52 -3.16
C CYS A 98 -14.95 10.61 -3.04
N LYS A 99 -14.43 10.85 -1.84
CA LYS A 99 -13.40 11.87 -1.58
C LYS A 99 -12.05 11.20 -1.34
N TYR A 100 -10.98 11.81 -1.83
CA TYR A 100 -9.63 11.40 -1.44
C TYR A 100 -9.54 11.37 0.08
N THR A 101 -9.13 10.25 0.64
CA THR A 101 -9.23 9.99 2.08
C THR A 101 -7.88 9.57 2.63
N THR A 102 -7.54 10.11 3.80
CA THR A 102 -6.41 9.66 4.62
C THR A 102 -6.95 9.14 5.96
N LEU A 103 -6.35 8.08 6.47
CA LEU A 103 -6.75 7.46 7.73
C LEU A 103 -5.62 6.60 8.29
N LYS A 104 -5.73 6.16 9.54
CA LYS A 104 -4.84 5.14 10.10
C LYS A 104 -5.08 3.81 9.40
N ARG A 105 -4.00 3.07 9.09
CA ARG A 105 -4.09 1.73 8.49
C ARG A 105 -4.90 0.78 9.40
N SER A 106 -4.73 0.91 10.71
CA SER A 106 -5.49 0.15 11.71
C SER A 106 -7.00 0.38 11.59
N SER A 107 -7.48 1.61 11.40
CA SER A 107 -8.90 1.92 11.19
C SER A 107 -9.43 1.25 9.92
N LEU A 108 -8.67 1.24 8.82
CA LEU A 108 -9.06 0.55 7.60
C LEU A 108 -9.14 -0.97 7.80
N ILE A 109 -8.14 -1.58 8.44
CA ILE A 109 -8.14 -3.02 8.72
C ILE A 109 -9.29 -3.39 9.66
N ASN A 110 -9.55 -2.61 10.71
CA ASN A 110 -10.67 -2.82 11.62
C ASN A 110 -12.01 -2.80 10.88
N PHE A 111 -12.23 -1.80 10.01
CA PHE A 111 -13.41 -1.73 9.16
C PHE A 111 -13.56 -2.98 8.29
N LEU A 112 -12.49 -3.38 7.62
CA LEU A 112 -12.52 -4.52 6.70
C LEU A 112 -12.77 -5.88 7.39
N LYS A 113 -12.32 -6.06 8.65
CA LYS A 113 -12.40 -7.35 9.35
C LYS A 113 -13.66 -7.55 10.17
N ILE A 114 -14.43 -6.48 10.44
CA ILE A 114 -15.51 -6.51 11.46
C ILE A 114 -16.50 -7.63 11.23
N ASP A 115 -16.93 -7.83 9.99
CA ASP A 115 -17.91 -8.85 9.60
C ASP A 115 -17.29 -10.15 9.09
N LEU A 116 -15.98 -10.32 9.23
CA LEU A 116 -15.23 -11.49 8.75
C LEU A 116 -14.64 -12.33 9.86
N LYS A 117 -14.84 -11.98 11.14
CA LYS A 117 -14.18 -12.62 12.29
C LYS A 117 -14.32 -14.14 12.30
N SER A 118 -15.50 -14.68 11.97
CA SER A 118 -15.76 -16.12 11.92
C SER A 118 -15.11 -16.83 10.72
N LEU A 119 -14.68 -16.09 9.71
CA LEU A 119 -14.05 -16.62 8.50
C LEU A 119 -12.52 -16.59 8.57
N ILE A 120 -11.95 -15.92 9.56
CA ILE A 120 -10.49 -15.75 9.70
C ILE A 120 -9.94 -16.81 10.64
N LYS A 121 -8.97 -17.59 10.14
CA LYS A 121 -8.14 -18.51 10.91
C LYS A 121 -6.74 -17.91 11.05
N THR A 122 -6.32 -17.62 12.27
CA THR A 122 -4.99 -17.07 12.60
C THR A 122 -4.02 -18.19 13.01
N GLY A 123 -2.70 -17.95 12.89
CA GLY A 123 -1.67 -18.96 13.16
C GLY A 123 -1.52 -20.00 12.03
N TYR A 124 -1.99 -19.68 10.82
CA TYR A 124 -1.95 -20.57 9.66
C TYR A 124 -0.86 -20.13 8.67
N ASN A 125 0.39 -20.47 8.93
CA ASN A 125 1.50 -20.22 8.02
C ASN A 125 1.57 -21.34 6.98
N ILE A 126 1.37 -20.98 5.69
CA ILE A 126 1.36 -21.95 4.60
C ILE A 126 2.74 -22.61 4.44
N SER A 127 2.79 -23.93 4.30
CA SER A 127 4.02 -24.70 4.09
C SER A 127 4.09 -25.34 2.70
N LYS A 128 2.94 -25.76 2.13
CA LYS A 128 2.87 -26.40 0.83
C LYS A 128 1.57 -26.09 0.12
N ILE A 129 1.61 -25.99 -1.21
CA ILE A 129 0.46 -25.86 -2.09
C ILE A 129 0.58 -26.94 -3.17
N ASP A 130 -0.28 -27.95 -3.10
CA ASP A 130 -0.36 -29.01 -4.08
C ASP A 130 -1.60 -28.81 -4.97
N GLN A 131 -1.40 -28.96 -6.26
CA GLN A 131 -2.47 -28.85 -7.25
C GLN A 131 -2.78 -30.26 -7.77
N GLN A 132 -3.93 -30.80 -7.40
CA GLN A 132 -4.41 -32.10 -7.84
C GLN A 132 -5.71 -31.90 -8.63
N ASP A 133 -5.69 -32.15 -9.92
CA ASP A 133 -6.82 -32.05 -10.86
C ASP A 133 -7.64 -30.76 -10.69
N LYS A 134 -8.79 -30.85 -10.01
CA LYS A 134 -9.70 -29.73 -9.78
C LYS A 134 -9.61 -29.11 -8.40
N GLN A 135 -8.85 -29.70 -7.49
CA GLN A 135 -8.73 -29.24 -6.10
C GLN A 135 -7.32 -28.78 -5.78
N ILE A 136 -7.23 -27.80 -4.90
CA ILE A 136 -5.98 -27.23 -4.40
C ILE A 136 -5.87 -27.62 -2.94
N LYS A 137 -4.81 -28.39 -2.61
CA LYS A 137 -4.51 -28.82 -1.25
C LYS A 137 -3.50 -27.87 -0.62
N LEU A 138 -3.86 -27.34 0.55
CA LEU A 138 -3.09 -26.40 1.34
C LEU A 138 -2.59 -27.11 2.59
N SER A 139 -1.28 -27.16 2.82
CA SER A 139 -0.67 -27.65 4.05
C SER A 139 -0.10 -26.46 4.83
N PHE A 140 -0.27 -26.47 6.15
CA PHE A 140 0.19 -25.42 7.05
C PHE A 140 1.24 -25.94 8.04
N GLU A 141 2.04 -25.05 8.62
CA GLU A 141 3.09 -25.41 9.59
C GLU A 141 2.53 -26.00 10.90
N ASN A 142 1.27 -25.74 11.21
CA ASN A 142 0.54 -26.35 12.34
C ASN A 142 0.03 -27.76 12.04
N ASN A 143 0.50 -28.40 10.95
CA ASN A 143 0.11 -29.72 10.46
C ASN A 143 -1.35 -29.84 9.97
N GLU A 144 -2.10 -28.74 9.92
CA GLU A 144 -3.42 -28.80 9.31
C GLU A 144 -3.33 -28.83 7.77
N ILE A 145 -4.31 -29.53 7.19
CA ILE A 145 -4.47 -29.68 5.75
C ILE A 145 -5.89 -29.27 5.40
N ASN A 146 -6.03 -28.40 4.40
CA ASN A 146 -7.32 -27.95 3.92
C ASN A 146 -7.36 -28.00 2.39
N GLU A 147 -8.55 -28.12 1.80
CA GLU A 147 -8.76 -28.20 0.37
C GLU A 147 -9.70 -27.09 -0.08
N CYS A 148 -9.44 -26.53 -1.26
CA CYS A 148 -10.28 -25.52 -1.87
C CYS A 148 -10.36 -25.67 -3.39
N ASP A 149 -11.42 -25.10 -3.98
CA ASP A 149 -11.63 -25.03 -5.43
C ASP A 149 -10.92 -23.82 -6.05
N HIS A 150 -10.83 -22.73 -5.28
CA HIS A 150 -10.12 -21.49 -5.66
C HIS A 150 -9.19 -21.02 -4.56
N LEU A 151 -7.99 -20.58 -4.95
CA LEU A 151 -7.00 -20.01 -4.06
C LEU A 151 -6.71 -18.56 -4.43
N ILE A 152 -6.89 -17.64 -3.48
CA ILE A 152 -6.54 -16.23 -3.62
C ILE A 152 -5.35 -15.93 -2.71
N ILE A 153 -4.21 -15.56 -3.32
CA ILE A 153 -2.97 -15.24 -2.63
C ILE A 153 -2.89 -13.73 -2.42
N SER A 154 -2.90 -13.30 -1.16
CA SER A 154 -2.86 -11.90 -0.72
C SER A 154 -1.93 -11.69 0.48
N ASP A 155 -0.92 -12.54 0.64
CA ASP A 155 0.02 -12.60 1.76
C ASP A 155 1.20 -11.60 1.64
N GLY A 156 1.02 -10.56 0.83
CA GLY A 156 1.90 -9.39 0.75
C GLY A 156 3.14 -9.58 -0.10
N ILE A 157 4.08 -8.63 0.00
CA ILE A 157 5.26 -8.57 -0.85
C ILE A 157 6.21 -9.75 -0.65
N PHE A 158 6.32 -10.27 0.57
CA PHE A 158 7.11 -11.46 0.93
C PHE A 158 6.29 -12.74 0.85
N SER A 159 5.36 -12.80 -0.10
CA SER A 159 4.44 -13.91 -0.30
C SER A 159 5.15 -15.26 -0.34
N LYS A 160 4.98 -16.04 0.73
CA LYS A 160 5.43 -17.43 0.77
C LYS A 160 4.64 -18.30 -0.19
N SER A 161 3.34 -18.04 -0.31
CA SER A 161 2.46 -18.73 -1.25
C SER A 161 2.91 -18.54 -2.69
N LYS A 162 3.26 -17.30 -3.11
CA LYS A 162 3.80 -17.01 -4.44
C LYS A 162 5.13 -17.76 -4.68
N SER A 163 6.02 -17.76 -3.69
CA SER A 163 7.29 -18.46 -3.76
C SER A 163 7.10 -19.97 -3.98
N LEU A 164 6.15 -20.59 -3.27
CA LEU A 164 5.82 -22.02 -3.40
C LEU A 164 5.30 -22.37 -4.79
N ILE A 165 4.39 -21.57 -5.37
CA ILE A 165 3.81 -21.85 -6.68
C ILE A 165 4.72 -21.45 -7.85
N SER A 166 5.70 -20.56 -7.63
CA SER A 166 6.63 -20.07 -8.65
C SER A 166 8.02 -20.71 -8.58
N ASN A 167 8.22 -21.69 -7.70
CA ASN A 167 9.55 -22.27 -7.44
C ASN A 167 10.61 -21.18 -7.17
N ASN A 168 10.26 -20.17 -6.36
CA ASN A 168 11.09 -19.02 -5.98
C ASN A 168 11.53 -18.08 -7.13
N GLN A 169 10.90 -18.15 -8.31
CA GLN A 169 11.26 -17.30 -9.45
C GLN A 169 10.75 -15.85 -9.34
N ALA A 170 9.81 -15.55 -8.43
CA ALA A 170 9.17 -14.26 -8.30
C ALA A 170 9.38 -13.64 -6.91
N GLN A 171 10.62 -13.28 -6.59
CA GLN A 171 10.99 -12.69 -5.30
C GLN A 171 10.90 -11.17 -5.28
N ALA A 172 10.75 -10.62 -4.09
CA ALA A 172 10.86 -9.19 -3.85
C ALA A 172 12.32 -8.74 -3.90
N LYS A 173 12.56 -7.52 -4.42
CA LYS A 173 13.89 -6.90 -4.52
C LYS A 173 13.95 -5.67 -3.64
N TYR A 174 15.06 -5.49 -2.92
CA TYR A 174 15.33 -4.27 -2.19
C TYR A 174 15.49 -3.09 -3.17
N ASN A 175 14.84 -1.96 -2.87
CA ASN A 175 14.77 -0.78 -3.75
C ASN A 175 15.81 0.29 -3.40
N ASP A 176 16.89 -0.06 -2.71
CA ASP A 176 17.92 0.88 -2.22
C ASP A 176 17.36 2.08 -1.46
N THR A 177 16.25 1.89 -0.76
CA THR A 177 15.61 2.94 0.04
C THR A 177 15.08 2.39 1.36
N LEU A 178 15.15 3.22 2.40
CA LEU A 178 14.48 3.01 3.68
C LEU A 178 13.23 3.88 3.76
N ALA A 179 12.18 3.35 4.35
CA ALA A 179 11.01 4.09 4.79
C ALA A 179 11.09 4.31 6.30
N ILE A 180 11.08 5.56 6.73
CA ILE A 180 11.02 5.97 8.14
C ILE A 180 9.58 6.41 8.38
N ARG A 181 8.90 5.82 9.35
CA ARG A 181 7.49 6.09 9.64
C ARG A 181 7.28 6.44 11.10
N GLY A 182 6.31 7.29 11.36
CA GLY A 182 5.90 7.65 12.70
C GLY A 182 4.65 8.51 12.71
N ILE A 183 4.16 8.78 13.89
CA ILE A 183 3.06 9.72 14.13
C ILE A 183 3.64 10.97 14.81
N ILE A 184 3.42 12.13 14.22
CA ILE A 184 3.79 13.41 14.80
C ILE A 184 2.76 13.74 15.88
N PRO A 185 3.20 13.98 17.13
CA PRO A 185 2.30 14.38 18.21
C PRO A 185 1.59 15.70 17.92
N ARG A 186 0.36 15.81 18.39
CA ARG A 186 -0.45 17.03 18.24
C ARG A 186 0.19 18.31 18.82
N SER A 187 1.13 18.17 19.74
CA SER A 187 1.88 19.31 20.32
C SER A 187 2.73 20.08 19.31
N PHE A 188 3.09 19.45 18.19
CA PHE A 188 3.82 20.09 17.09
C PHE A 188 2.87 20.81 16.14
N GLN A 189 2.51 22.05 16.45
CA GLN A 189 1.51 22.84 15.71
C GLN A 189 2.01 23.46 14.39
N ASN A 190 3.28 23.28 14.04
CA ASN A 190 3.91 23.96 12.91
C ASN A 190 3.66 23.31 11.53
N TYR A 191 2.89 22.23 11.48
CA TYR A 191 2.59 21.52 10.25
C TYR A 191 1.15 21.75 9.77
N ASP A 192 0.98 21.80 8.45
CA ASP A 192 -0.34 21.86 7.82
C ASP A 192 -1.18 20.62 8.21
N ASN A 193 -2.19 20.82 9.03
CA ASN A 193 -3.11 19.79 9.50
C ASN A 193 -4.37 19.65 8.64
N GLN A 194 -4.43 20.35 7.49
CA GLN A 194 -5.57 20.33 6.57
C GLN A 194 -5.26 19.66 5.23
N ASN A 195 -4.00 19.59 4.85
CA ASN A 195 -3.58 19.09 3.56
C ASN A 195 -2.41 18.13 3.68
N ILE A 196 -2.05 17.52 2.55
CA ILE A 196 -0.86 16.70 2.43
C ILE A 196 0.33 17.62 2.14
N SER A 197 1.37 17.55 2.95
CA SER A 197 2.63 18.26 2.75
C SER A 197 3.70 17.29 2.27
N LEU A 198 4.23 17.50 1.06
CA LEU A 198 5.28 16.69 0.45
C LEU A 198 6.55 17.54 0.28
N TYR A 199 7.60 17.16 0.97
CA TYR A 199 8.90 17.84 0.96
C TYR A 199 9.89 17.08 0.09
N LEU A 200 10.48 17.78 -0.87
CA LEU A 200 11.40 17.22 -1.87
C LEU A 200 12.84 17.59 -1.53
N GLY A 201 13.71 16.59 -1.43
CA GLY A 201 15.13 16.75 -1.07
C GLY A 201 16.05 15.91 -1.96
N SER A 202 17.37 16.04 -1.70
CA SER A 202 18.38 15.24 -2.39
C SER A 202 18.37 13.81 -1.86
N ASP A 203 18.14 12.83 -2.74
CA ASP A 203 18.05 11.41 -2.41
C ASP A 203 17.03 11.08 -1.30
N PHE A 204 16.04 12.00 -1.11
CA PHE A 204 15.12 11.98 0.01
C PHE A 204 13.83 12.73 -0.31
N HIS A 205 12.72 12.23 0.21
CA HIS A 205 11.48 13.00 0.35
C HIS A 205 10.71 12.55 1.59
N HIS A 206 9.91 13.44 2.15
CA HIS A 206 9.00 13.06 3.22
C HIS A 206 7.61 13.66 3.02
N VAL A 207 6.62 12.99 3.59
CA VAL A 207 5.22 13.36 3.48
C VAL A 207 4.61 13.40 4.87
N ILE A 208 3.93 14.50 5.15
CA ILE A 208 3.16 14.70 6.39
C ILE A 208 1.70 14.92 5.98
N TYR A 209 0.78 14.23 6.64
CA TYR A 209 -0.65 14.39 6.37
C TYR A 209 -1.52 14.00 7.56
N PRO A 210 -2.69 14.66 7.73
CA PRO A 210 -3.64 14.30 8.78
C PRO A 210 -4.26 12.93 8.52
N VAL A 211 -4.52 12.16 9.57
CA VAL A 211 -5.17 10.83 9.51
C VAL A 211 -6.53 10.80 10.19
N ASN A 212 -6.87 11.87 10.92
CA ASN A 212 -8.16 12.08 11.55
C ASN A 212 -8.39 13.58 11.83
N PRO A 213 -9.62 14.00 12.17
CA PRO A 213 -9.91 15.39 12.55
C PRO A 213 -9.28 15.82 13.88
N ASN A 214 -8.81 14.88 14.69
CA ASN A 214 -8.25 15.17 16.02
C ASN A 214 -6.83 15.76 15.95
N GLY A 215 -6.24 15.85 14.73
CA GLY A 215 -4.95 16.48 14.51
C GLY A 215 -3.76 15.52 14.59
N ASP A 216 -3.98 14.20 14.59
CA ASP A 216 -2.88 13.23 14.43
C ASP A 216 -2.34 13.34 13.00
N LEU A 217 -1.03 13.54 12.88
CA LEU A 217 -0.33 13.64 11.61
C LEU A 217 0.53 12.41 11.39
N ASN A 218 0.36 11.76 10.26
CA ASN A 218 1.27 10.70 9.81
C ASN A 218 2.51 11.32 9.20
N PHE A 219 3.67 10.79 9.58
CA PHE A 219 4.97 11.06 8.96
C PHE A 219 5.46 9.83 8.21
N ILE A 220 5.92 10.02 6.99
CA ILE A 220 6.66 9.02 6.23
C ILE A 220 7.77 9.70 5.45
N ALA A 221 9.00 9.23 5.62
CA ALA A 221 10.13 9.63 4.81
C ALA A 221 10.67 8.44 4.00
N ILE A 222 11.07 8.69 2.78
CA ILE A 222 11.75 7.73 1.90
C ILE A 222 13.13 8.28 1.62
N MET A 223 14.13 7.55 2.05
CA MET A 223 15.52 7.93 1.94
C MET A 223 16.30 6.87 1.16
N LYS A 224 17.11 7.30 0.21
CA LYS A 224 18.05 6.41 -0.47
C LYS A 224 19.09 5.91 0.53
N TYR A 225 19.21 4.61 0.63
CA TYR A 225 20.10 3.96 1.57
C TYR A 225 20.52 2.60 1.02
N LYS A 226 21.82 2.38 0.89
CA LYS A 226 22.34 1.12 0.37
C LYS A 226 22.52 0.14 1.53
N LEU A 227 21.94 -1.03 1.37
CA LEU A 227 22.13 -2.19 2.23
C LEU A 227 22.59 -3.36 1.36
N SER A 228 23.37 -4.25 1.92
CA SER A 228 23.61 -5.55 1.30
C SER A 228 22.32 -6.38 1.23
N ASN A 229 22.35 -7.44 0.45
CA ASN A 229 21.18 -8.35 0.34
C ASN A 229 20.87 -9.03 1.69
N GLU A 230 21.91 -9.29 2.50
CA GLU A 230 21.77 -9.88 3.84
C GLU A 230 21.20 -8.88 4.83
N GLU A 231 21.76 -7.66 4.90
CA GLU A 231 21.27 -6.60 5.79
C GLU A 231 19.82 -6.25 5.50
N SER A 232 19.43 -6.14 4.23
CA SER A 232 18.05 -5.80 3.84
C SER A 232 17.01 -6.84 4.28
N LYS A 233 17.42 -8.08 4.49
CA LYS A 233 16.58 -9.20 4.97
C LYS A 233 16.69 -9.45 6.47
N ASN A 234 17.62 -8.79 7.14
CA ASN A 234 17.82 -8.93 8.58
C ASN A 234 16.87 -8.01 9.35
N TYR A 235 15.69 -8.53 9.69
CA TYR A 235 14.67 -7.73 10.43
C TYR A 235 15.12 -7.28 11.80
N SER A 236 16.05 -7.96 12.47
CA SER A 236 16.57 -7.53 13.78
C SER A 236 17.36 -6.23 13.67
N LEU A 237 18.03 -5.97 12.54
CA LEU A 237 18.76 -4.74 12.29
C LEU A 237 17.85 -3.49 12.40
N PHE A 238 16.61 -3.59 11.90
CA PHE A 238 15.65 -2.47 11.91
C PHE A 238 14.98 -2.24 13.28
N ASN A 239 15.28 -3.08 14.26
CA ASN A 239 14.88 -2.92 15.66
C ASN A 239 16.09 -2.58 16.55
N ASP A 240 17.30 -2.54 16.01
CA ASP A 240 18.50 -2.17 16.73
C ASP A 240 18.58 -0.65 16.89
N ASN A 241 18.70 -0.19 18.14
CA ASN A 241 18.70 1.23 18.47
C ASN A 241 19.90 1.97 17.85
N SER A 242 21.07 1.35 17.77
CA SER A 242 22.26 1.97 17.19
C SER A 242 22.13 2.16 15.69
N PHE A 243 21.53 1.20 14.98
CA PHE A 243 21.19 1.31 13.57
C PHE A 243 20.14 2.40 13.34
N ILE A 244 19.07 2.42 14.15
CA ILE A 244 18.00 3.43 14.05
C ILE A 244 18.60 4.83 14.21
N GLN A 245 19.41 5.07 15.25
CA GLN A 245 20.05 6.37 15.48
C GLN A 245 20.96 6.77 14.32
N ASN A 246 21.82 5.86 13.82
CA ASN A 246 22.66 6.12 12.66
C ASN A 246 21.86 6.50 11.40
N VAL A 247 20.71 5.86 11.18
CA VAL A 247 19.81 6.22 10.07
C VAL A 247 19.22 7.61 10.30
N LEU A 248 18.71 7.91 11.50
CA LEU A 248 18.09 9.20 11.84
C LEU A 248 19.08 10.37 11.75
N GLU A 249 20.33 10.17 12.13
CA GLU A 249 21.38 11.17 11.97
C GLU A 249 21.63 11.56 10.51
N LYS A 250 21.46 10.61 9.58
CA LYS A 250 21.65 10.82 8.13
C LYS A 250 20.42 11.44 7.46
N VAL A 251 19.27 11.51 8.15
CA VAL A 251 18.06 12.10 7.57
C VAL A 251 18.27 13.60 7.34
N PRO A 252 18.15 14.13 6.12
CA PRO A 252 18.46 15.51 5.80
C PRO A 252 17.27 16.45 6.14
N LEU A 253 16.71 16.33 7.33
CA LEU A 253 15.63 17.20 7.81
C LEU A 253 16.18 18.43 8.51
N ARG A 254 15.57 19.59 8.26
CA ARG A 254 15.73 20.75 9.11
C ARG A 254 14.84 20.63 10.35
N GLY A 255 15.37 20.99 11.52
CA GLY A 255 14.63 20.89 12.77
C GLY A 255 14.28 19.43 13.08
N LYS A 256 15.33 18.61 13.29
CA LYS A 256 15.18 17.17 13.60
C LYS A 256 14.51 16.90 14.93
N ASP A 257 14.32 17.93 15.74
CA ASP A 257 13.82 17.85 17.12
C ASP A 257 12.53 17.05 17.26
N PHE A 258 11.68 17.01 16.20
CA PHE A 258 10.47 16.21 16.24
C PHE A 258 10.70 14.71 15.96
N LEU A 259 11.84 14.31 15.40
CA LEU A 259 12.11 12.89 15.12
C LEU A 259 12.20 12.08 16.41
N ASP A 260 12.77 12.66 17.47
CA ASP A 260 12.90 12.02 18.77
C ASP A 260 11.53 11.89 19.47
N ASP A 261 10.57 12.76 19.12
CA ASP A 261 9.23 12.79 19.66
C ASP A 261 8.21 11.99 18.80
N LEU A 262 8.65 11.42 17.66
CA LEU A 262 7.75 10.59 16.87
C LEU A 262 7.27 9.38 17.66
N LYS A 263 5.96 9.26 17.78
CA LYS A 263 5.34 8.04 18.30
C LYS A 263 5.40 6.94 17.25
N GLU A 264 5.54 5.70 17.71
CA GLU A 264 5.55 4.52 16.84
C GLU A 264 6.62 4.58 15.75
N LEU A 265 7.78 5.22 16.02
CA LEU A 265 8.88 5.31 15.07
C LEU A 265 9.34 3.91 14.66
N LYS A 266 9.36 3.65 13.36
CA LYS A 266 9.92 2.45 12.76
C LYS A 266 10.61 2.73 11.45
N ILE A 267 11.63 1.94 11.16
CA ILE A 267 12.37 1.97 9.90
C ILE A 267 12.14 0.66 9.18
N PHE A 268 11.86 0.72 7.89
CA PHE A 268 11.63 -0.44 7.05
C PHE A 268 12.46 -0.37 5.78
N PRO A 269 13.08 -1.48 5.34
CA PRO A 269 13.63 -1.57 4.01
C PRO A 269 12.47 -1.61 3.00
N VAL A 270 12.56 -0.78 1.96
CA VAL A 270 11.55 -0.79 0.90
C VAL A 270 11.87 -1.88 -0.11
N PHE A 271 10.97 -2.84 -0.23
CA PHE A 271 11.03 -3.86 -1.26
C PHE A 271 10.00 -3.57 -2.36
N VAL A 272 10.30 -4.00 -3.57
CA VAL A 272 9.43 -3.87 -4.74
C VAL A 272 9.42 -5.19 -5.52
N SER A 273 8.37 -5.40 -6.33
CA SER A 273 8.35 -6.52 -7.26
C SER A 273 9.19 -6.20 -8.49
N ASP A 274 9.95 -7.18 -8.96
CA ASP A 274 10.75 -7.06 -10.17
C ASP A 274 9.95 -7.55 -11.38
N ASN A 275 9.26 -8.69 -11.24
CA ASN A 275 8.53 -9.35 -12.30
C ASN A 275 7.08 -9.66 -11.92
N PHE A 276 6.22 -9.75 -12.93
CA PHE A 276 4.88 -10.31 -12.80
C PHE A 276 4.95 -11.83 -12.85
N TYR A 277 4.17 -12.47 -12.01
CA TYR A 277 4.01 -13.91 -12.03
C TYR A 277 2.54 -14.28 -12.26
N LYS A 278 2.30 -15.13 -13.26
CA LYS A 278 0.98 -15.74 -13.54
C LYS A 278 1.03 -17.20 -13.11
N SER A 279 0.09 -17.64 -12.29
CA SER A 279 -0.08 -19.04 -11.98
C SER A 279 -0.44 -19.83 -13.26
N GLN A 280 0.09 -21.05 -13.38
CA GLN A 280 -0.31 -21.98 -14.45
C GLN A 280 -1.72 -22.54 -14.20
N ASN A 281 -2.16 -22.60 -12.94
CA ASN A 281 -3.50 -23.01 -12.57
C ASN A 281 -4.45 -21.81 -12.62
N ASN A 282 -5.52 -21.93 -13.41
CA ASN A 282 -6.53 -20.88 -13.58
C ASN A 282 -7.38 -20.62 -12.33
N ASN A 283 -7.30 -21.48 -11.31
CA ASN A 283 -8.01 -21.30 -10.04
C ASN A 283 -7.12 -20.68 -8.95
N ILE A 284 -5.88 -20.28 -9.29
CA ILE A 284 -4.96 -19.62 -8.35
C ILE A 284 -4.66 -18.21 -8.83
N HIS A 285 -5.03 -17.22 -8.03
CA HIS A 285 -4.89 -15.81 -8.36
C HIS A 285 -4.11 -15.06 -7.27
N LEU A 286 -3.29 -14.10 -7.67
CA LEU A 286 -2.58 -13.20 -6.77
C LEU A 286 -3.22 -11.82 -6.81
N ILE A 287 -3.32 -11.16 -5.63
CA ILE A 287 -3.81 -9.77 -5.49
C ILE A 287 -2.94 -8.98 -4.52
N GLY A 288 -3.11 -7.66 -4.51
CA GLY A 288 -2.34 -6.76 -3.65
C GLY A 288 -0.84 -6.82 -3.93
N ASP A 289 -0.03 -6.66 -2.89
CA ASP A 289 1.44 -6.68 -3.02
C ASP A 289 1.99 -8.08 -3.38
N ALA A 290 1.23 -9.15 -3.14
CA ALA A 290 1.57 -10.49 -3.64
C ALA A 290 1.53 -10.54 -5.17
N PHE A 291 0.60 -9.82 -5.81
CA PHE A 291 0.57 -9.65 -7.25
C PHE A 291 1.73 -8.77 -7.73
N PHE A 292 1.81 -7.54 -7.20
CA PHE A 292 2.89 -6.60 -7.53
C PHE A 292 2.98 -5.44 -6.55
N ALA A 293 4.14 -5.25 -5.93
CA ALA A 293 4.44 -4.12 -5.06
C ALA A 293 5.30 -3.09 -5.79
N PHE A 294 4.96 -1.80 -5.62
CA PHE A 294 5.67 -0.68 -6.25
C PHE A 294 6.35 0.23 -5.22
N PRO A 295 7.29 1.10 -5.66
CA PRO A 295 7.81 2.15 -4.79
C PRO A 295 6.69 3.02 -4.22
N PRO A 296 6.80 3.47 -2.95
CA PRO A 296 5.69 4.17 -2.26
C PRO A 296 5.45 5.61 -2.76
N SER A 297 6.29 6.15 -3.64
CA SER A 297 6.32 7.56 -4.05
C SER A 297 5.12 8.04 -4.87
N PHE A 298 4.09 7.21 -5.06
CA PHE A 298 2.84 7.58 -5.72
C PHE A 298 1.60 7.35 -4.82
N ALA A 299 1.82 6.89 -3.58
CA ALA A 299 0.76 6.61 -2.59
C ALA A 299 -0.39 5.72 -3.12
N GLN A 300 -0.10 4.75 -4.01
CA GLN A 300 -1.11 3.91 -4.66
C GLN A 300 -1.18 2.47 -4.11
N GLY A 301 -0.30 2.04 -3.21
CA GLY A 301 -0.25 0.65 -2.74
C GLY A 301 -1.60 0.12 -2.25
N ALA A 302 -2.21 0.80 -1.28
CA ALA A 302 -3.51 0.39 -0.72
C ALA A 302 -4.64 0.50 -1.76
N SER A 303 -4.70 1.59 -2.54
CA SER A 303 -5.72 1.78 -3.56
C SER A 303 -5.65 0.72 -4.65
N GLN A 304 -4.46 0.35 -5.10
CA GLN A 304 -4.25 -0.69 -6.09
C GLN A 304 -4.52 -2.11 -5.54
N SER A 305 -4.30 -2.31 -4.24
CA SER A 305 -4.68 -3.56 -3.57
C SER A 305 -6.20 -3.76 -3.55
N ILE A 306 -6.97 -2.69 -3.30
CA ILE A 306 -8.43 -2.69 -3.32
C ILE A 306 -8.94 -2.87 -4.75
N GLU A 307 -8.40 -2.11 -5.71
CA GLU A 307 -8.81 -2.18 -7.12
C GLU A 307 -8.57 -3.58 -7.71
N GLY A 308 -7.37 -4.16 -7.50
CA GLY A 308 -7.07 -5.51 -7.99
C GLY A 308 -7.92 -6.60 -7.35
N ALA A 309 -8.27 -6.45 -6.08
CA ALA A 309 -9.18 -7.36 -5.39
C ALA A 309 -10.60 -7.27 -5.98
N TYR A 310 -11.08 -6.06 -6.31
CA TYR A 310 -12.37 -5.85 -6.96
C TYR A 310 -12.40 -6.41 -8.38
N GLU A 311 -11.36 -6.17 -9.18
CA GLU A 311 -11.24 -6.73 -10.53
C GLU A 311 -11.29 -8.26 -10.52
N LEU A 312 -10.58 -8.91 -9.56
CA LEU A 312 -10.64 -10.35 -9.40
C LEU A 312 -12.06 -10.81 -9.00
N PHE A 313 -12.69 -10.15 -8.03
CA PHE A 313 -14.08 -10.44 -7.65
C PHE A 313 -15.02 -10.40 -8.86
N LYS A 314 -14.98 -9.34 -9.66
CA LYS A 314 -15.79 -9.21 -10.87
C LYS A 314 -15.46 -10.30 -11.89
N SER A 315 -14.19 -10.69 -12.02
CA SER A 315 -13.80 -11.78 -12.92
C SER A 315 -14.35 -13.13 -12.46
N ILE A 316 -14.36 -13.41 -11.16
CA ILE A 316 -14.95 -14.63 -10.58
C ILE A 316 -16.47 -14.66 -10.80
N GLU A 317 -17.18 -13.56 -10.52
CA GLU A 317 -18.64 -13.48 -10.72
C GLU A 317 -19.06 -13.64 -12.19
N ASN A 318 -18.23 -13.20 -13.12
CA ASN A 318 -18.50 -13.23 -14.55
C ASN A 318 -17.87 -14.45 -15.27
N ASN A 319 -17.16 -15.34 -14.56
CA ASN A 319 -16.39 -16.46 -15.14
C ASN A 319 -15.37 -16.02 -16.20
N THR A 320 -14.67 -14.91 -15.93
CA THR A 320 -13.66 -14.31 -16.83
C THR A 320 -12.26 -14.23 -16.21
N GLU A 321 -11.98 -15.10 -15.24
CA GLU A 321 -10.73 -15.11 -14.46
C GLU A 321 -9.49 -15.19 -15.34
N ASN A 322 -9.60 -15.84 -16.49
CA ASN A 322 -8.50 -15.97 -17.48
C ASN A 322 -8.00 -14.60 -17.99
N ASN A 323 -8.86 -13.58 -17.99
CA ASN A 323 -8.52 -12.23 -18.45
C ASN A 323 -7.96 -11.34 -17.33
N PHE A 324 -8.21 -11.69 -16.06
CA PHE A 324 -7.82 -10.89 -14.89
C PHE A 324 -6.33 -10.51 -14.93
N PHE A 325 -5.45 -11.49 -15.11
CA PHE A 325 -4.00 -11.24 -15.11
C PHE A 325 -3.60 -10.21 -16.16
N LYS A 326 -4.07 -10.37 -17.41
CA LYS A 326 -3.74 -9.47 -18.53
C LYS A 326 -4.21 -8.02 -18.24
N ASN A 327 -5.43 -7.86 -17.78
CA ASN A 327 -6.02 -6.56 -17.47
C ASN A 327 -5.26 -5.89 -16.32
N ARG A 328 -5.01 -6.64 -15.25
CA ARG A 328 -4.33 -6.14 -14.06
C ARG A 328 -2.87 -5.75 -14.31
N VAL A 329 -2.14 -6.51 -15.13
CA VAL A 329 -0.75 -6.18 -15.53
C VAL A 329 -0.68 -4.81 -16.20
N ASN A 330 -1.59 -4.49 -17.10
CA ASN A 330 -1.58 -3.20 -17.82
C ASN A 330 -1.73 -2.01 -16.86
N LYS A 331 -2.71 -2.08 -15.95
CA LYS A 331 -2.92 -1.03 -14.94
C LYS A 331 -1.72 -0.91 -14.00
N THR A 332 -1.23 -2.06 -13.51
CA THR A 332 -0.11 -2.11 -12.57
C THR A 332 1.19 -1.58 -13.19
N LYS A 333 1.49 -1.91 -14.46
CA LYS A 333 2.64 -1.34 -15.19
C LYS A 333 2.59 0.19 -15.23
N MET A 334 1.41 0.76 -15.53
CA MET A 334 1.23 2.20 -15.59
C MET A 334 1.50 2.86 -14.22
N VAL A 335 0.97 2.28 -13.14
CA VAL A 335 1.18 2.75 -11.76
C VAL A 335 2.66 2.64 -11.38
N ASN A 336 3.32 1.51 -11.70
CA ASN A 336 4.73 1.28 -11.40
C ASN A 336 5.64 2.30 -12.10
N ILE A 337 5.40 2.58 -13.39
CA ILE A 337 6.16 3.60 -14.13
C ILE A 337 6.03 4.96 -13.47
N ARG A 338 4.83 5.37 -13.06
CA ARG A 338 4.59 6.64 -12.38
C ARG A 338 5.23 6.68 -10.99
N SER A 339 5.18 5.58 -10.24
CA SER A 339 5.83 5.47 -8.93
C SER A 339 7.35 5.63 -9.05
N LYS A 340 7.98 4.94 -10.00
CA LYS A 340 9.42 5.06 -10.28
C LYS A 340 9.80 6.46 -10.76
N PHE A 341 9.01 7.06 -11.64
CA PHE A 341 9.22 8.42 -12.12
C PHE A 341 9.13 9.44 -10.99
N ASN A 342 8.11 9.33 -10.13
CA ASN A 342 7.97 10.20 -8.96
C ASN A 342 9.16 10.05 -8.01
N GLN A 343 9.57 8.82 -7.70
CA GLN A 343 10.74 8.59 -6.85
C GLN A 343 12.00 9.25 -7.43
N PHE A 344 12.24 9.05 -8.71
CA PHE A 344 13.36 9.72 -9.40
C PHE A 344 13.26 11.25 -9.30
N ALA A 345 12.12 11.83 -9.65
CA ALA A 345 11.92 13.27 -9.64
C ALA A 345 12.02 13.88 -8.23
N PHE A 346 11.52 13.17 -7.21
CA PHE A 346 11.55 13.64 -5.83
C PHE A 346 12.96 13.60 -5.22
N HIS A 347 13.82 12.70 -5.71
CA HIS A 347 15.18 12.46 -5.20
C HIS A 347 16.28 13.14 -6.00
N LEU A 348 15.97 14.06 -6.90
CA LEU A 348 16.98 14.80 -7.64
C LEU A 348 17.88 15.60 -6.69
N SER A 349 19.20 15.50 -6.89
CA SER A 349 20.23 16.11 -6.04
C SER A 349 21.01 17.24 -6.70
N ASN A 350 21.13 17.25 -8.05
CA ASN A 350 21.83 18.28 -8.78
C ASN A 350 21.00 19.58 -8.81
N PRO A 351 21.57 20.76 -8.46
CA PRO A 351 20.86 22.04 -8.40
C PRO A 351 20.14 22.43 -9.71
N LEU A 352 20.76 22.17 -10.87
CA LEU A 352 20.15 22.47 -12.18
C LEU A 352 18.92 21.59 -12.43
N THR A 353 19.02 20.30 -12.17
CA THR A 353 17.89 19.38 -12.35
C THR A 353 16.76 19.67 -11.36
N ILE A 354 17.07 20.08 -10.13
CA ILE A 354 16.09 20.56 -9.14
C ILE A 354 15.37 21.81 -9.66
N PHE A 355 16.11 22.77 -10.19
CA PHE A 355 15.53 23.99 -10.75
C PHE A 355 14.54 23.67 -11.87
N PHE A 356 14.94 22.86 -12.85
CA PHE A 356 14.05 22.44 -13.94
C PHE A 356 12.86 21.63 -13.44
N ARG A 357 13.06 20.68 -12.52
CA ARG A 357 11.97 19.94 -11.88
C ARG A 357 10.92 20.89 -11.30
N ASN A 358 11.34 21.90 -10.55
CA ASN A 358 10.42 22.83 -9.91
C ASN A 358 9.63 23.65 -10.94
N ILE A 359 10.25 24.08 -12.03
CA ILE A 359 9.56 24.77 -13.14
C ILE A 359 8.55 23.83 -13.82
N PHE A 360 8.98 22.62 -14.16
CA PHE A 360 8.10 21.65 -14.82
C PHE A 360 6.92 21.28 -13.92
N LEU A 361 7.18 21.03 -12.64
CA LEU A 361 6.12 20.68 -11.68
C LEU A 361 5.07 21.81 -11.60
N LYS A 362 5.51 23.08 -11.47
CA LYS A 362 4.62 24.25 -11.50
C LYS A 362 3.76 24.34 -12.76
N ARG A 363 4.29 23.93 -13.91
CA ARG A 363 3.57 23.94 -15.19
C ARG A 363 2.62 22.76 -15.33
N LEU A 364 3.09 21.56 -14.98
CA LEU A 364 2.32 20.30 -15.12
C LEU A 364 1.06 20.29 -14.26
N ILE A 365 1.12 20.77 -13.02
CA ILE A 365 -0.05 20.83 -12.13
C ILE A 365 -1.14 21.83 -12.59
N LYS A 366 -0.79 22.80 -13.45
CA LYS A 366 -1.75 23.73 -14.06
C LYS A 366 -2.35 23.16 -15.37
N ASN A 367 -1.72 22.14 -15.95
CA ASN A 367 -2.17 21.56 -17.22
C ASN A 367 -3.25 20.49 -16.96
N LYS A 368 -4.51 20.85 -17.24
CA LYS A 368 -5.66 19.96 -17.06
C LYS A 368 -5.53 18.65 -17.85
N LYS A 369 -5.05 18.70 -19.11
CA LYS A 369 -4.87 17.50 -19.96
C LYS A 369 -3.83 16.56 -19.36
N PHE A 370 -2.73 17.11 -18.85
CA PHE A 370 -1.71 16.33 -18.16
C PHE A 370 -2.27 15.67 -16.89
N LEU A 371 -2.96 16.42 -16.03
CA LEU A 371 -3.54 15.89 -14.80
C LEU A 371 -4.56 14.78 -15.09
N GLU A 372 -5.40 14.96 -16.09
CA GLU A 372 -6.36 13.94 -16.52
C GLU A 372 -5.64 12.68 -17.02
N SER A 373 -4.60 12.84 -17.82
CA SER A 373 -3.79 11.71 -18.29
C SER A 373 -2.99 11.03 -17.18
N TYR A 374 -2.48 11.79 -16.22
CA TYR A 374 -1.55 11.31 -15.19
C TYR A 374 -2.25 10.79 -13.94
N LEU A 375 -3.27 11.50 -13.44
CA LEU A 375 -4.04 11.13 -12.26
C LEU A 375 -5.44 10.61 -12.61
N GLY A 376 -6.13 11.27 -13.54
CA GLY A 376 -7.50 10.94 -13.93
C GLY A 376 -7.64 9.49 -14.38
N LYS A 377 -6.72 8.99 -15.21
CA LYS A 377 -6.69 7.57 -15.63
C LYS A 377 -6.53 6.54 -14.50
N ILE A 378 -6.08 6.98 -13.31
CA ILE A 378 -6.00 6.10 -12.15
C ILE A 378 -7.20 6.29 -11.24
N TYR A 379 -7.63 7.54 -11.10
CA TYR A 379 -8.64 7.91 -10.11
C TYR A 379 -10.08 7.70 -10.60
N ARG A 380 -10.32 7.63 -11.91
CA ARG A 380 -11.67 7.51 -12.49
C ARG A 380 -11.94 6.18 -13.19
N ASP A 381 -10.91 5.50 -13.68
CA ASP A 381 -11.01 4.18 -14.30
C ASP A 381 -10.91 3.07 -13.25
#